data_60e80134b5d8aa1437e0cf7fb2a371e3
#
_entry.id   60e80134b5d8aa1437e0cf7fb2a371e3
#
_cell.length_a   1.000
_cell.length_b   1.000
_cell.length_c   1.000
_cell.angle_alpha   90.00
_cell.angle_beta   90.00
_cell.angle_gamma   90.00
#
_symmetry.space_group_name_H-M   'P 1'
#
loop_
_entity.id
_entity.type
_entity.pdbx_description
1 polymer ?
#
loop_
_entity_poly.entity_id
_entity_poly.type
_entity_poly.pdbx_seq_one_letter_code
_entity_poly.pdbx_strand_id
1 'polypeptide(L)'
;MDKINWTYIIFGALLTILAQGGAWFQHNLQFKYPKYDESWWGWYLLALPLTYVFVKATKFNVEGYGGSIWAGRFVGFAIGIIVYAILIQIYLKEPFTWKIAIQLMLCVAILSVQAFLK
;
A
#
# COMPACT_ATOMS: atom_id res chain seq x y z
N MET A 1 10.36 11.68 -18.93
CA MET A 1 10.11 11.08 -17.63
C MET A 1 11.12 11.50 -16.58
N ASP A 2 11.68 12.61 -16.78
CA ASP A 2 12.78 13.03 -15.94
C ASP A 2 12.35 13.87 -14.78
N LYS A 3 11.13 14.37 -14.83
CA LYS A 3 10.67 15.28 -13.81
C LYS A 3 9.86 14.57 -12.75
N ILE A 4 10.29 14.77 -11.52
CA ILE A 4 9.54 14.29 -10.36
C ILE A 4 8.56 15.39 -9.95
N ASN A 5 7.31 14.98 -9.76
CA ASN A 5 6.27 15.89 -9.27
C ASN A 5 5.96 15.53 -7.82
N TRP A 6 6.53 16.27 -6.89
CA TRP A 6 6.39 15.95 -5.48
C TRP A 6 4.94 16.04 -4.98
N THR A 7 4.15 16.95 -5.56
CA THR A 7 2.74 17.04 -5.21
C THR A 7 2.02 15.73 -5.53
N TYR A 8 2.26 15.18 -6.72
CA TYR A 8 1.65 13.92 -7.12
C TYR A 8 2.20 12.75 -6.33
N ILE A 9 3.48 12.79 -5.97
CA ILE A 9 4.07 11.74 -5.12
C ILE A 9 3.35 11.70 -3.78
N ILE A 10 3.11 12.86 -3.17
CA ILE A 10 2.44 12.93 -1.89
C ILE A 10 1.00 12.44 -2.01
N PHE A 11 0.25 12.91 -3.00
CA PHE A 11 -1.12 12.43 -3.21
C PHE A 11 -1.16 10.93 -3.51
N GLY A 12 -0.23 10.46 -4.33
CA GLY A 12 -0.13 9.04 -4.63
C GLY A 12 0.15 8.20 -3.40
N ALA A 13 1.06 8.68 -2.56
CA ALA A 13 1.38 7.96 -1.32
C ALA A 13 0.17 7.92 -0.38
N LEU A 14 -0.52 9.03 -0.22
CA LEU A 14 -1.70 9.07 0.66
C LEU A 14 -2.80 8.15 0.14
N LEU A 15 -3.06 8.18 -1.16
CA LEU A 15 -4.07 7.31 -1.75
C LEU A 15 -3.66 5.84 -1.67
N THR A 16 -2.37 5.56 -1.83
CA THR A 16 -1.87 4.20 -1.71
C THR A 16 -2.03 3.69 -0.28
N ILE A 17 -1.74 4.52 0.71
CA ILE A 17 -1.95 4.17 2.12
C ILE A 17 -3.43 3.85 2.36
N LEU A 18 -4.31 4.70 1.87
CA LEU A 18 -5.74 4.49 2.02
C LEU A 18 -6.19 3.20 1.34
N ALA A 19 -5.74 2.98 0.10
CA ALA A 19 -6.10 1.78 -0.66
C ALA A 19 -5.58 0.52 0.01
N GLN A 20 -4.33 0.53 0.42
CA GLN A 20 -3.72 -0.64 1.05
C GLN A 20 -4.33 -0.91 2.43
N GLY A 21 -4.65 0.16 3.17
CA GLY A 21 -5.35 0.00 4.44
C GLY A 21 -6.72 -0.64 4.25
N GLY A 22 -7.48 -0.17 3.27
CA GLY A 22 -8.77 -0.75 2.94
C GLY A 22 -8.65 -2.20 2.52
N ALA A 23 -7.66 -2.52 1.70
CA ALA A 23 -7.41 -3.89 1.27
C ALA A 23 -7.01 -4.78 2.45
N TRP A 24 -6.23 -4.24 3.38
CA TRP A 24 -5.85 -5.00 4.57
C TRP A 24 -7.09 -5.41 5.36
N PHE A 25 -8.00 -4.48 5.63
CA PHE A 25 -9.23 -4.80 6.35
C PHE A 25 -10.06 -5.80 5.55
N GLN A 26 -10.16 -5.60 4.24
CA GLN A 26 -10.92 -6.50 3.39
C GLN A 26 -10.44 -7.95 3.47
N HIS A 27 -9.13 -8.14 3.58
CA HIS A 27 -8.56 -9.50 3.55
C HIS A 27 -8.27 -10.07 4.93
N ASN A 28 -8.00 -9.23 5.92
CA ASN A 28 -7.42 -9.72 7.17
C ASN A 28 -8.31 -9.53 8.40
N LEU A 29 -9.37 -8.76 8.31
CA LEU A 29 -10.25 -8.55 9.47
C LEU A 29 -10.90 -9.86 9.92
N GLN A 30 -11.05 -10.81 9.00
CA GLN A 30 -11.59 -12.11 9.31
C GLN A 30 -10.79 -12.87 10.37
N PHE A 31 -9.51 -12.57 10.49
CA PHE A 31 -8.65 -13.27 11.45
C PHE A 31 -8.84 -12.77 12.88
N LYS A 32 -9.45 -11.60 13.04
CA LYS A 32 -9.81 -11.08 14.35
C LYS A 32 -11.30 -11.28 14.63
N TYR A 33 -12.12 -11.10 13.61
CA TYR A 33 -13.57 -11.22 13.70
C TYR A 33 -14.07 -12.21 12.64
N PRO A 34 -14.16 -13.51 12.97
CA PRO A 34 -14.50 -14.53 11.97
C PRO A 34 -15.80 -14.32 11.22
N LYS A 35 -16.74 -13.54 11.79
CA LYS A 35 -17.99 -13.25 11.09
C LYS A 35 -17.77 -12.44 9.81
N TYR A 36 -16.63 -11.80 9.66
CA TYR A 36 -16.29 -11.02 8.46
C TYR A 36 -15.37 -11.81 7.53
N ASP A 37 -15.58 -13.10 7.43
CA ASP A 37 -14.78 -13.94 6.55
C ASP A 37 -15.24 -13.82 5.09
N GLU A 38 -14.76 -14.71 4.26
CA GLU A 38 -15.05 -14.70 2.82
C GLU A 38 -16.54 -14.75 2.48
N SER A 39 -17.38 -15.19 3.41
CA SER A 39 -18.82 -15.29 3.16
C SER A 39 -19.54 -13.95 3.35
N TRP A 40 -18.89 -12.95 3.93
CA TRP A 40 -19.50 -11.65 4.13
C TRP A 40 -19.42 -10.83 2.84
N TRP A 41 -20.54 -10.75 2.14
CA TRP A 41 -20.58 -10.14 0.82
C TRP A 41 -20.32 -8.62 0.84
N GLY A 42 -20.36 -7.99 2.00
CA GLY A 42 -20.00 -6.57 2.12
C GLY A 42 -18.60 -6.26 1.63
N TRP A 43 -17.66 -7.21 1.76
CA TRP A 43 -16.32 -7.03 1.25
C TRP A 43 -16.30 -6.85 -0.28
N TYR A 44 -17.21 -7.50 -0.97
CA TYR A 44 -17.26 -7.42 -2.42
C TYR A 44 -17.88 -6.11 -2.89
N LEU A 45 -18.76 -5.52 -2.07
CA LEU A 45 -19.25 -4.17 -2.33
C LEU A 45 -18.15 -3.13 -2.08
N LEU A 46 -17.33 -3.32 -1.06
CA LEU A 46 -16.21 -2.44 -0.78
C LEU A 46 -15.18 -2.46 -1.91
N ALA A 47 -15.10 -3.56 -2.65
CA ALA A 47 -14.14 -3.68 -3.73
C ALA A 47 -14.32 -2.60 -4.81
N LEU A 48 -15.55 -2.17 -5.07
CA LEU A 48 -15.81 -1.17 -6.11
C LEU A 48 -15.15 0.18 -5.81
N PRO A 49 -15.46 0.84 -4.68
CA PRO A 49 -14.77 2.10 -4.37
C PRO A 49 -13.29 1.90 -4.09
N LEU A 50 -12.91 0.76 -3.53
CA LEU A 50 -11.51 0.48 -3.25
C LEU A 50 -10.71 0.38 -4.55
N THR A 51 -11.26 -0.27 -5.56
CA THR A 51 -10.63 -0.36 -6.87
C THR A 51 -10.41 1.04 -7.46
N TYR A 52 -11.40 1.92 -7.32
CA TYR A 52 -11.26 3.30 -7.78
C TYR A 52 -10.06 3.98 -7.11
N VAL A 53 -9.94 3.83 -5.80
CA VAL A 53 -8.82 4.42 -5.06
C VAL A 53 -7.49 3.85 -5.55
N PHE A 54 -7.41 2.53 -5.79
CA PHE A 54 -6.20 1.91 -6.33
C PHE A 54 -5.82 2.48 -7.69
N VAL A 55 -6.79 2.66 -8.57
CA VAL A 55 -6.54 3.22 -9.91
C VAL A 55 -6.01 4.65 -9.79
N LYS A 56 -6.63 5.46 -8.94
CA LYS A 56 -6.17 6.83 -8.72
C LYS A 56 -4.78 6.86 -8.11
N ALA A 57 -4.52 6.02 -7.13
CA ALA A 57 -3.20 5.95 -6.50
C ALA A 57 -2.14 5.59 -7.52
N THR A 58 -2.42 4.62 -8.37
CA THR A 58 -1.49 4.21 -9.42
C THR A 58 -1.20 5.37 -10.37
N LYS A 59 -2.24 6.09 -10.78
CA LYS A 59 -2.07 7.23 -11.66
C LYS A 59 -1.13 8.28 -11.06
N PHE A 60 -1.38 8.67 -9.83
CA PHE A 60 -0.53 9.66 -9.18
C PHE A 60 0.88 9.15 -8.92
N ASN A 61 1.01 7.88 -8.57
CA ASN A 61 2.35 7.30 -8.36
C ASN A 61 3.15 7.30 -9.66
N VAL A 62 2.53 6.89 -10.76
CA VAL A 62 3.22 6.87 -12.04
C VAL A 62 3.60 8.29 -12.48
N GLU A 63 2.63 9.20 -12.45
CA GLU A 63 2.87 10.56 -12.91
C GLU A 63 3.81 11.33 -11.99
N GLY A 64 3.74 11.04 -10.69
CA GLY A 64 4.63 11.68 -9.73
C GLY A 64 6.11 11.35 -9.97
N TYR A 65 6.39 10.15 -10.44
CA TYR A 65 7.75 9.72 -10.74
C TYR A 65 8.08 9.83 -12.23
N GLY A 66 7.51 10.83 -12.89
CA GLY A 66 7.88 11.15 -14.25
C GLY A 66 7.31 10.24 -15.32
N GLY A 67 6.23 9.53 -15.02
CA GLY A 67 5.58 8.65 -15.98
C GLY A 67 6.07 7.21 -15.97
N SER A 68 6.88 6.84 -14.98
CA SER A 68 7.43 5.49 -14.90
C SER A 68 6.39 4.52 -14.34
N ILE A 69 6.01 3.54 -15.14
CA ILE A 69 5.10 2.49 -14.68
C ILE A 69 5.77 1.59 -13.66
N TRP A 70 7.07 1.34 -13.82
CA TRP A 70 7.84 0.60 -12.83
C TRP A 70 7.77 1.26 -11.45
N ALA A 71 7.90 2.59 -11.43
CA ALA A 71 7.84 3.34 -10.18
C ALA A 71 6.52 3.14 -9.47
N GLY A 72 5.43 3.21 -10.21
CA GLY A 72 4.10 3.00 -9.63
C GLY A 72 3.99 1.63 -8.98
N ARG A 73 4.53 0.60 -9.62
CA ARG A 73 4.47 -0.75 -9.10
C ARG A 73 5.30 -0.93 -7.83
N PHE A 74 6.56 -0.47 -7.87
CA PHE A 74 7.44 -0.65 -6.72
C PHE A 74 7.01 0.19 -5.52
N VAL A 75 6.58 1.42 -5.75
CA VAL A 75 6.10 2.29 -4.67
C VAL A 75 4.84 1.71 -4.04
N GLY A 76 3.90 1.26 -4.85
CA GLY A 76 2.67 0.65 -4.33
C GLY A 76 2.96 -0.58 -3.49
N PHE A 77 3.86 -1.43 -3.95
CA PHE A 77 4.24 -2.63 -3.22
C PHE A 77 4.90 -2.29 -1.88
N ALA A 78 5.87 -1.37 -1.90
CA ALA A 78 6.61 -1.03 -0.69
C ALA A 78 5.71 -0.37 0.36
N ILE A 79 4.87 0.58 -0.06
CA ILE A 79 3.93 1.24 0.85
C ILE A 79 2.93 0.21 1.38
N GLY A 80 2.48 -0.70 0.52
CA GLY A 80 1.54 -1.73 0.93
C GLY A 80 2.08 -2.60 2.05
N ILE A 81 3.32 -3.04 1.93
CA ILE A 81 3.92 -3.88 2.97
C ILE A 81 4.06 -3.12 4.28
N ILE A 82 4.45 -1.85 4.22
CA ILE A 82 4.59 -1.03 5.42
C ILE A 82 3.24 -0.86 6.11
N VAL A 83 2.19 -0.55 5.34
CA VAL A 83 0.84 -0.39 5.88
C VAL A 83 0.37 -1.70 6.51
N TYR A 84 0.58 -2.82 5.82
CA TYR A 84 0.20 -4.13 6.34
C TYR A 84 0.92 -4.43 7.65
N ALA A 85 2.22 -4.13 7.73
CA ALA A 85 2.98 -4.39 8.94
C ALA A 85 2.42 -3.61 10.12
N ILE A 86 2.08 -2.34 9.91
CA ILE A 86 1.54 -1.50 10.97
C ILE A 86 0.18 -2.05 11.43
N LEU A 87 -0.69 -2.39 10.49
CA LEU A 87 -2.03 -2.86 10.83
C LEU A 87 -2.00 -4.24 11.50
N ILE A 88 -1.10 -5.12 11.06
CA ILE A 88 -0.94 -6.43 11.72
C ILE A 88 -0.54 -6.24 13.16
N GLN A 89 0.39 -5.33 13.44
CA GLN A 89 0.81 -5.06 14.80
C GLN A 89 -0.34 -4.52 15.66
N ILE A 90 -1.13 -3.62 15.11
CA ILE A 90 -2.20 -2.96 15.86
C ILE A 90 -3.37 -3.91 16.12
N TYR A 91 -3.83 -4.62 15.09
CA TYR A 91 -5.06 -5.40 15.18
C TYR A 91 -4.86 -6.87 15.50
N LEU A 92 -3.82 -7.49 14.95
CA LEU A 92 -3.58 -8.91 15.14
C LEU A 92 -2.49 -9.19 16.15
N LYS A 93 -1.68 -8.18 16.48
CA LYS A 93 -0.65 -8.25 17.52
C LYS A 93 0.34 -9.40 17.31
N GLU A 94 0.70 -9.64 16.05
CA GLU A 94 1.72 -10.63 15.77
C GLU A 94 3.09 -10.12 16.24
N PRO A 95 3.98 -11.01 16.71
CA PRO A 95 5.29 -10.60 17.18
C PRO A 95 6.11 -9.95 16.09
N PHE A 96 6.78 -8.85 16.44
CA PHE A 96 7.70 -8.18 15.53
C PHE A 96 9.06 -8.84 15.65
N THR A 97 9.57 -9.37 14.55
CA THR A 97 10.81 -10.12 14.53
C THR A 97 11.87 -9.40 13.70
N TRP A 98 13.12 -9.85 13.83
CA TRP A 98 14.19 -9.33 12.98
C TRP A 98 13.90 -9.53 11.50
N LYS A 99 13.26 -10.62 11.17
CA LYS A 99 12.88 -10.90 9.78
C LYS A 99 11.97 -9.80 9.25
N ILE A 100 10.97 -9.40 10.04
CA ILE A 100 10.06 -8.32 9.64
C ILE A 100 10.80 -7.01 9.55
N ALA A 101 11.69 -6.73 10.51
CA ALA A 101 12.46 -5.50 10.49
C ALA A 101 13.31 -5.38 9.23
N ILE A 102 13.97 -6.46 8.82
CA ILE A 102 14.78 -6.46 7.60
C ILE A 102 13.91 -6.21 6.38
N GLN A 103 12.75 -6.86 6.31
CA GLN A 103 11.85 -6.68 5.18
C GLN A 103 11.33 -5.24 5.09
N LEU A 104 11.02 -4.62 6.23
CA LEU A 104 10.58 -3.23 6.22
C LEU A 104 11.71 -2.29 5.80
N MET A 105 12.93 -2.57 6.21
CA MET A 105 14.07 -1.78 5.77
C MET A 105 14.26 -1.88 4.25
N LEU A 106 14.03 -3.07 3.69
CA LEU A 106 14.10 -3.23 2.23
C LEU A 106 13.01 -2.44 1.53
N CYS A 107 11.83 -2.33 2.13
CA CYS A 107 10.77 -1.49 1.56
C CYS A 107 11.15 -0.02 1.57
N VAL A 108 11.76 0.45 2.65
CA VAL A 108 12.25 1.83 2.72
C VAL A 108 13.33 2.04 1.67
N ALA A 109 14.18 1.04 1.45
CA ALA A 109 15.22 1.13 0.42
C ALA A 109 14.59 1.23 -0.97
N ILE A 110 13.54 0.48 -1.25
CA ILE A 110 12.83 0.57 -2.54
C ILE A 110 12.30 1.98 -2.75
N LEU A 111 11.66 2.56 -1.74
CA LEU A 111 11.12 3.91 -1.85
C LEU A 111 12.23 4.93 -2.07
N SER A 112 13.34 4.76 -1.36
CA SER A 112 14.47 5.67 -1.49
C SER A 112 15.11 5.60 -2.88
N VAL A 113 15.28 4.40 -3.40
CA VAL A 113 15.83 4.22 -4.74
C VAL A 113 14.93 4.90 -5.77
N GLN A 114 13.62 4.70 -5.63
CA GLN A 114 12.68 5.25 -6.60
C GLN A 114 12.65 6.78 -6.58
N ALA A 115 12.79 7.36 -5.39
CA ALA A 115 12.68 8.81 -5.26
C ALA A 115 14.00 9.55 -5.58
N PHE A 116 15.13 8.95 -5.25
CA PHE A 116 16.40 9.69 -5.26
C PHE A 116 17.43 9.16 -6.25
N LEU A 117 17.33 7.92 -6.67
CA LEU A 117 18.28 7.38 -7.64
C LEU A 117 17.81 7.69 -9.05
N LYS A 118 18.72 8.11 -9.89
CA LYS A 118 18.39 8.42 -11.28
C LYS A 118 18.75 7.31 -12.23
#